data_6430e37c0982554240ee3ac098a71fba
#
_entry.id   6430e37c0982554240ee3ac098a71fba
#
_cell.length_a   1.000
_cell.length_b   1.000
_cell.length_c   1.000
_cell.angle_alpha   90.00
_cell.angle_beta   90.00
_cell.angle_gamma   90.00
#
_symmetry.space_group_name_H-M   'P 1'
#
loop_
_entity.id
_entity.type
_entity.pdbx_description
1 polymer ?
#
loop_
_entity_poly.entity_id
_entity_poly.type
_entity_poly.pdbx_seq_one_letter_code
_entity_poly.pdbx_strand_id
1 'polypeptide(L)'
;MHIHILGICGTFMGGLAVLARQAGHTVTGCDANVYPPMSTQLEAQGIRLIEGFDANQVSLEPDLFVIGNVVSRGNPLMEEILNRNLPYTSGPQWLGEHVLSKKWVLAVAGTHGKTTTTSMLAWILEDAGYNPGFLVGGVPMNFGISARLTDSDFFVIEADEYDTAFFDKRSKFVHYHPRTAILNNLEFDHADIFPDLTAIETQFHHLVRTVPGQGRLIVNGREPALERVLTRGCWSEVERFGVADGWHVAEANETLAAGQEAFWVHQGPKAAGEVKWALQGEHNRMNALAALAAARHVGVPPEQGAASLGKFQNVKRRMEVRGEAAGVTVYDDFAHHPTAIQTTLAGLRRRAGKARILAVLEPRSNTMKLGVMKAQLPASLADADLVFGYGAPSGKDSLGWNLTEALAPLGVRAQAFSDIDGLVRAVSAAAQPGDQIVVMSNGGFGGIHQKLLDALAARA
;
A
#
# COMPACT_ATOMS: atom_id res chain seq x y z
N MET A 1 -12.50 27.18 -5.62
CA MET A 1 -11.21 27.68 -5.10
C MET A 1 -10.09 27.24 -6.06
N HIS A 2 -9.03 28.04 -6.17
CA HIS A 2 -7.77 27.63 -6.75
C HIS A 2 -6.87 27.06 -5.63
N ILE A 3 -6.47 25.80 -5.77
CA ILE A 3 -5.62 25.08 -4.81
C ILE A 3 -4.27 24.82 -5.48
N HIS A 4 -3.17 25.17 -4.81
CA HIS A 4 -1.82 24.84 -5.26
C HIS A 4 -1.18 23.82 -4.34
N ILE A 5 -0.79 22.65 -4.87
CA ILE A 5 -0.35 21.48 -4.11
C ILE A 5 1.17 21.33 -4.22
N LEU A 6 1.88 21.38 -3.09
CA LEU A 6 3.32 21.11 -3.01
C LEU A 6 3.57 19.62 -2.75
N GLY A 7 4.41 19.00 -3.58
CA GLY A 7 4.67 17.56 -3.55
C GLY A 7 3.58 16.75 -4.25
N ILE A 8 2.99 17.30 -5.31
CA ILE A 8 1.81 16.77 -6.00
C ILE A 8 2.03 15.40 -6.66
N CYS A 9 3.26 15.05 -7.04
CA CYS A 9 3.57 13.81 -7.73
C CYS A 9 3.66 12.58 -6.79
N GLY A 10 3.56 12.78 -5.48
CA GLY A 10 3.41 11.67 -4.53
C GLY A 10 2.07 10.96 -4.69
N THR A 11 2.01 9.63 -4.45
CA THR A 11 0.79 8.82 -4.67
C THR A 11 -0.44 9.37 -3.95
N PHE A 12 -0.31 9.72 -2.67
CA PHE A 12 -1.41 10.30 -1.90
C PHE A 12 -1.79 11.70 -2.42
N MET A 13 -0.81 12.58 -2.62
CA MET A 13 -1.06 13.95 -3.04
C MET A 13 -1.59 14.04 -4.48
N GLY A 14 -1.15 13.15 -5.37
CA GLY A 14 -1.70 13.03 -6.71
C GLY A 14 -3.17 12.58 -6.71
N GLY A 15 -3.50 11.57 -5.89
CA GLY A 15 -4.88 11.15 -5.69
C GLY A 15 -5.76 12.27 -5.11
N LEU A 16 -5.24 13.02 -4.12
CA LEU A 16 -5.91 14.18 -3.55
C LEU A 16 -6.16 15.28 -4.60
N ALA A 17 -5.19 15.51 -5.49
CA ALA A 17 -5.33 16.48 -6.59
C ALA A 17 -6.49 16.09 -7.54
N VAL A 18 -6.62 14.80 -7.86
CA VAL A 18 -7.74 14.28 -8.65
C VAL A 18 -9.07 14.49 -7.93
N LEU A 19 -9.16 14.17 -6.63
CA LEU A 19 -10.37 14.39 -5.83
C LEU A 19 -10.75 15.87 -5.77
N ALA A 20 -9.78 16.76 -5.60
CA ALA A 20 -10.00 18.21 -5.59
C ALA A 20 -10.56 18.72 -6.94
N ARG A 21 -10.02 18.20 -8.07
CA ARG A 21 -10.57 18.50 -9.41
C ARG A 21 -12.01 18.02 -9.56
N GLN A 22 -12.30 16.79 -9.13
CA GLN A 22 -13.64 16.21 -9.19
C GLN A 22 -14.63 16.93 -8.26
N ALA A 23 -14.13 17.51 -7.16
CA ALA A 23 -14.93 18.39 -6.29
C ALA A 23 -15.17 19.80 -6.85
N GLY A 24 -14.68 20.09 -8.07
CA GLY A 24 -14.93 21.36 -8.77
C GLY A 24 -13.91 22.47 -8.48
N HIS A 25 -12.75 22.12 -7.88
CA HIS A 25 -11.68 23.09 -7.63
C HIS A 25 -10.76 23.23 -8.86
N THR A 26 -10.18 24.40 -9.04
CA THR A 26 -9.02 24.59 -9.92
C THR A 26 -7.78 24.08 -9.17
N VAL A 27 -7.02 23.20 -9.79
CA VAL A 27 -5.83 22.61 -9.15
C VAL A 27 -4.59 22.86 -9.99
N THR A 28 -3.55 23.35 -9.33
CA THR A 28 -2.18 23.40 -9.84
C THR A 28 -1.27 22.76 -8.80
N GLY A 29 -0.05 22.41 -9.15
CA GLY A 29 0.89 21.90 -8.15
C GLY A 29 2.32 21.80 -8.65
N CYS A 30 3.21 21.58 -7.70
CA CYS A 30 4.64 21.46 -7.98
C CYS A 30 5.25 20.25 -7.26
N ASP A 31 6.35 19.76 -7.83
CA ASP A 31 7.18 18.70 -7.23
C ASP A 31 8.63 18.86 -7.68
N ALA A 32 9.57 18.30 -6.91
CA ALA A 32 10.98 18.26 -7.30
C ALA A 32 11.22 17.43 -8.57
N ASN A 33 10.36 16.46 -8.83
CA ASN A 33 10.45 15.53 -9.96
C ASN A 33 9.07 15.38 -10.61
N VAL A 34 8.90 15.93 -11.79
CA VAL A 34 7.65 15.84 -12.58
C VAL A 34 7.89 14.92 -13.78
N TYR A 35 7.60 13.63 -13.61
CA TYR A 35 7.79 12.61 -14.66
C TYR A 35 6.69 11.55 -14.65
N PRO A 36 6.48 10.85 -15.78
CA PRO A 36 5.54 9.74 -15.87
C PRO A 36 5.83 8.60 -14.86
N PRO A 37 4.79 7.87 -14.41
CA PRO A 37 3.40 7.91 -14.90
C PRO A 37 2.51 8.96 -14.22
N MET A 38 2.92 9.52 -13.05
CA MET A 38 2.08 10.41 -12.27
C MET A 38 1.81 11.74 -13.00
N SER A 39 2.85 12.36 -13.59
CA SER A 39 2.68 13.61 -14.32
C SER A 39 1.65 13.47 -15.45
N THR A 40 1.75 12.43 -16.26
CA THR A 40 0.81 12.15 -17.36
C THR A 40 -0.63 11.96 -16.85
N GLN A 41 -0.82 11.27 -15.72
CA GLN A 41 -2.14 11.05 -15.14
C GLN A 41 -2.76 12.37 -14.64
N LEU A 42 -1.97 13.22 -13.99
CA LEU A 42 -2.45 14.51 -13.49
C LEU A 42 -2.74 15.50 -14.61
N GLU A 43 -1.89 15.57 -15.62
CA GLU A 43 -2.08 16.41 -16.81
C GLU A 43 -3.34 16.00 -17.59
N ALA A 44 -3.62 14.70 -17.70
CA ALA A 44 -4.85 14.17 -18.31
C ALA A 44 -6.13 14.61 -17.55
N GLN A 45 -6.01 15.00 -16.27
CA GLN A 45 -7.10 15.59 -15.47
C GLN A 45 -7.16 17.12 -15.58
N GLY A 46 -6.36 17.73 -16.46
CA GLY A 46 -6.27 19.18 -16.63
C GLY A 46 -5.58 19.90 -15.48
N ILE A 47 -4.71 19.21 -14.75
CA ILE A 47 -3.92 19.79 -13.65
C ILE A 47 -2.60 20.30 -14.22
N ARG A 48 -2.31 21.59 -14.00
CA ARG A 48 -1.04 22.18 -14.39
C ARG A 48 0.04 21.84 -13.37
N LEU A 49 1.13 21.21 -13.85
CA LEU A 49 2.29 20.82 -13.06
C LEU A 49 3.46 21.79 -13.29
N ILE A 50 4.23 22.03 -12.23
CA ILE A 50 5.43 22.88 -12.24
C ILE A 50 6.56 22.06 -11.61
N GLU A 51 7.71 21.99 -12.28
CA GLU A 51 8.89 21.35 -11.73
C GLU A 51 9.64 22.30 -10.81
N GLY A 52 10.06 21.80 -9.64
CA GLY A 52 10.72 22.58 -8.60
C GLY A 52 9.77 23.33 -7.68
N PHE A 53 10.37 23.94 -6.64
CA PHE A 53 9.67 24.69 -5.58
C PHE A 53 10.12 26.15 -5.57
N ASP A 54 10.08 26.82 -6.74
CA ASP A 54 10.45 28.21 -6.86
C ASP A 54 9.47 29.13 -6.08
N ALA A 55 10.01 30.06 -5.29
CA ALA A 55 9.25 31.02 -4.49
C ALA A 55 8.29 31.89 -5.34
N ASN A 56 8.60 32.12 -6.62
CA ASN A 56 7.75 32.88 -7.52
C ASN A 56 6.39 32.27 -7.78
N GLN A 57 6.19 31.00 -7.44
CA GLN A 57 4.89 30.32 -7.58
C GLN A 57 3.79 30.93 -6.68
N VAL A 58 4.13 31.74 -5.68
CA VAL A 58 3.15 32.54 -4.93
C VAL A 58 2.41 33.54 -5.83
N SER A 59 2.97 33.93 -6.98
CA SER A 59 2.32 34.80 -7.98
C SER A 59 1.18 34.13 -8.75
N LEU A 60 0.97 32.81 -8.56
CA LEU A 60 -0.24 32.10 -9.04
C LEU A 60 -1.48 32.50 -8.25
N GLU A 61 -1.30 33.16 -7.11
CA GLU A 61 -2.36 33.64 -6.22
C GLU A 61 -3.43 32.60 -5.92
N PRO A 62 -3.05 31.35 -5.49
CA PRO A 62 -4.05 30.37 -5.12
C PRO A 62 -4.78 30.81 -3.84
N ASP A 63 -6.03 30.38 -3.71
CA ASP A 63 -6.81 30.59 -2.49
C ASP A 63 -6.21 29.83 -1.30
N LEU A 64 -5.53 28.69 -1.59
CA LEU A 64 -4.98 27.81 -0.56
C LEU A 64 -3.77 27.03 -1.10
N PHE A 65 -2.70 26.97 -0.30
CA PHE A 65 -1.59 26.04 -0.51
C PHE A 65 -1.82 24.75 0.27
N VAL A 66 -1.70 23.59 -0.40
CA VAL A 66 -1.81 22.29 0.25
C VAL A 66 -0.46 21.60 0.26
N ILE A 67 0.04 21.31 1.46
CA ILE A 67 1.43 20.91 1.70
C ILE A 67 1.51 19.40 1.88
N GLY A 68 2.31 18.74 1.02
CA GLY A 68 2.66 17.34 1.15
C GLY A 68 3.78 17.11 2.18
N ASN A 69 3.85 15.91 2.74
CA ASN A 69 4.82 15.56 3.78
C ASN A 69 6.29 15.51 3.30
N VAL A 70 6.53 15.54 2.00
CA VAL A 70 7.89 15.64 1.42
C VAL A 70 8.48 17.06 1.56
N VAL A 71 7.64 18.06 1.84
CA VAL A 71 8.04 19.46 2.01
C VAL A 71 8.52 19.68 3.44
N SER A 72 9.66 20.36 3.58
CA SER A 72 10.27 20.70 4.87
C SER A 72 10.67 22.17 4.92
N ARG A 73 11.08 22.63 6.12
CA ARG A 73 11.68 23.96 6.29
C ARG A 73 12.94 24.06 5.41
N GLY A 74 13.16 25.27 4.90
CA GLY A 74 14.21 25.54 3.90
C GLY A 74 13.77 25.34 2.44
N ASN A 75 12.55 24.81 2.20
CA ASN A 75 11.98 24.76 0.86
C ASN A 75 11.62 26.20 0.40
N PRO A 76 12.15 26.70 -0.74
CA PRO A 76 12.02 28.12 -1.12
C PRO A 76 10.56 28.60 -1.21
N LEU A 77 9.66 27.80 -1.80
CA LEU A 77 8.26 28.15 -1.90
C LEU A 77 7.58 28.14 -0.53
N MET A 78 7.88 27.14 0.31
CA MET A 78 7.29 27.07 1.66
C MET A 78 7.75 28.22 2.54
N GLU A 79 9.02 28.61 2.48
CA GLU A 79 9.52 29.77 3.22
C GLU A 79 8.81 31.08 2.78
N GLU A 80 8.54 31.24 1.49
CA GLU A 80 7.83 32.41 0.98
C GLU A 80 6.35 32.42 1.41
N ILE A 81 5.69 31.25 1.43
CA ILE A 81 4.32 31.10 1.97
C ILE A 81 4.27 31.55 3.44
N LEU A 82 5.25 31.12 4.25
CA LEU A 82 5.34 31.47 5.67
C LEU A 82 5.65 32.97 5.84
N ASN A 83 6.60 33.52 5.08
CA ASN A 83 7.02 34.92 5.17
C ASN A 83 5.87 35.88 4.86
N ARG A 84 5.01 35.52 3.90
CA ARG A 84 3.85 36.33 3.53
C ARG A 84 2.58 35.99 4.31
N ASN A 85 2.64 35.05 5.24
CA ASN A 85 1.49 34.56 6.00
C ASN A 85 0.32 34.16 5.08
N LEU A 86 0.62 33.45 3.97
CA LEU A 86 -0.39 32.99 3.04
C LEU A 86 -1.14 31.76 3.59
N PRO A 87 -2.42 31.55 3.21
CA PRO A 87 -3.19 30.40 3.68
C PRO A 87 -2.58 29.07 3.24
N TYR A 88 -2.32 28.18 4.18
CA TYR A 88 -1.86 26.83 3.89
C TYR A 88 -2.45 25.78 4.85
N THR A 89 -2.53 24.55 4.38
CA THR A 89 -2.96 23.38 5.15
C THR A 89 -2.22 22.12 4.69
N SER A 90 -2.37 21.01 5.39
CA SER A 90 -1.86 19.71 4.95
C SER A 90 -2.84 19.00 4.01
N GLY A 91 -2.34 18.06 3.20
CA GLY A 91 -3.18 17.23 2.33
C GLY A 91 -4.25 16.44 3.12
N PRO A 92 -3.89 15.69 4.16
CA PRO A 92 -4.85 14.94 4.96
C PRO A 92 -5.91 15.81 5.64
N GLN A 93 -5.53 16.97 6.17
CA GLN A 93 -6.47 17.91 6.77
C GLN A 93 -7.45 18.46 5.74
N TRP A 94 -6.95 18.92 4.58
CA TRP A 94 -7.80 19.40 3.50
C TRP A 94 -8.81 18.34 3.06
N LEU A 95 -8.34 17.10 2.88
CA LEU A 95 -9.20 15.97 2.50
C LEU A 95 -10.31 15.73 3.54
N GLY A 96 -9.95 15.70 4.82
CA GLY A 96 -10.88 15.52 5.93
C GLY A 96 -11.98 16.58 5.94
N GLU A 97 -11.60 17.85 5.82
CA GLU A 97 -12.52 19.00 5.92
C GLU A 97 -13.40 19.17 4.67
N HIS A 98 -12.85 18.98 3.47
CA HIS A 98 -13.54 19.37 2.22
C HIS A 98 -14.19 18.19 1.48
N VAL A 99 -13.73 16.95 1.71
CA VAL A 99 -14.25 15.77 1.02
C VAL A 99 -14.92 14.82 2.00
N LEU A 100 -14.22 14.43 3.08
CA LEU A 100 -14.66 13.35 3.97
C LEU A 100 -15.73 13.77 4.99
N SER A 101 -15.80 15.04 5.35
CA SER A 101 -16.66 15.56 6.43
C SER A 101 -18.15 15.26 6.26
N LYS A 102 -18.61 15.01 5.02
CA LYS A 102 -20.01 14.67 4.68
C LYS A 102 -20.19 13.22 4.27
N LYS A 103 -19.14 12.38 4.41
CA LYS A 103 -19.16 10.99 3.95
C LYS A 103 -19.16 10.01 5.13
N TRP A 104 -19.68 8.84 4.90
CA TRP A 104 -19.40 7.69 5.75
C TRP A 104 -18.02 7.14 5.35
N VAL A 105 -17.02 7.49 6.11
CA VAL A 105 -15.65 7.08 5.84
C VAL A 105 -15.40 5.67 6.36
N LEU A 106 -14.91 4.80 5.47
CA LEU A 106 -14.38 3.47 5.79
C LEU A 106 -12.87 3.51 5.63
N ALA A 107 -12.13 3.50 6.74
CA ALA A 107 -10.68 3.62 6.75
C ALA A 107 -10.03 2.25 6.97
N VAL A 108 -8.91 2.01 6.29
CA VAL A 108 -8.14 0.77 6.41
C VAL A 108 -6.73 1.11 6.88
N ALA A 109 -6.45 0.82 8.16
CA ALA A 109 -5.15 1.01 8.79
C ALA A 109 -4.44 -0.32 9.06
N GLY A 110 -3.12 -0.27 9.16
CA GLY A 110 -2.25 -1.42 9.41
C GLY A 110 -0.88 -1.23 8.79
N THR A 111 0.12 -1.94 9.26
CA THR A 111 1.46 -1.88 8.66
C THR A 111 1.46 -2.50 7.27
N HIS A 112 0.80 -3.65 7.11
CA HIS A 112 0.74 -4.38 5.84
C HIS A 112 -0.69 -4.59 5.36
N GLY A 113 -0.86 -4.80 4.05
CA GLY A 113 -2.14 -5.15 3.44
C GLY A 113 -3.12 -3.99 3.26
N LYS A 114 -2.81 -2.77 3.71
CA LYS A 114 -3.68 -1.58 3.58
C LYS A 114 -4.27 -1.45 2.17
N THR A 115 -3.42 -1.33 1.17
CA THR A 115 -3.81 -1.11 -0.24
C THR A 115 -4.73 -2.19 -0.78
N THR A 116 -4.38 -3.47 -0.53
CA THR A 116 -5.18 -4.61 -0.99
C THR A 116 -6.54 -4.66 -0.29
N THR A 117 -6.57 -4.48 1.03
CA THR A 117 -7.83 -4.47 1.82
C THR A 117 -8.73 -3.29 1.44
N THR A 118 -8.16 -2.09 1.26
CA THR A 118 -8.90 -0.90 0.79
C THR A 118 -9.51 -1.16 -0.58
N SER A 119 -8.74 -1.77 -1.49
CA SER A 119 -9.20 -2.11 -2.84
C SER A 119 -10.29 -3.18 -2.85
N MET A 120 -10.17 -4.22 -2.01
CA MET A 120 -11.21 -5.24 -1.82
C MET A 120 -12.51 -4.61 -1.30
N LEU A 121 -12.41 -3.77 -0.27
CA LEU A 121 -13.56 -3.09 0.32
C LEU A 121 -14.25 -2.16 -0.68
N ALA A 122 -13.49 -1.33 -1.39
CA ALA A 122 -14.02 -0.47 -2.43
C ALA A 122 -14.73 -1.27 -3.54
N TRP A 123 -14.14 -2.41 -3.94
CA TRP A 123 -14.71 -3.29 -4.95
C TRP A 123 -16.00 -3.98 -4.47
N ILE A 124 -16.05 -4.49 -3.23
CA ILE A 124 -17.25 -5.07 -2.66
C ILE A 124 -18.41 -4.06 -2.67
N LEU A 125 -18.15 -2.81 -2.26
CA LEU A 125 -19.16 -1.76 -2.28
C LEU A 125 -19.57 -1.39 -3.70
N GLU A 126 -18.65 -1.35 -4.66
CA GLU A 126 -18.94 -1.10 -6.07
C GLU A 126 -19.85 -2.18 -6.67
N ASP A 127 -19.45 -3.46 -6.53
CA ASP A 127 -20.20 -4.60 -7.06
C ASP A 127 -21.57 -4.77 -6.37
N ALA A 128 -21.71 -4.25 -5.15
CA ALA A 128 -22.99 -4.16 -4.44
C ALA A 128 -23.85 -2.95 -4.84
N GLY A 129 -23.38 -2.09 -5.75
CA GLY A 129 -24.13 -0.94 -6.28
C GLY A 129 -24.04 0.33 -5.42
N TYR A 130 -23.14 0.41 -4.45
CA TYR A 130 -22.97 1.57 -3.57
C TYR A 130 -22.16 2.72 -4.22
N ASN A 131 -21.46 2.46 -5.34
CA ASN A 131 -20.66 3.44 -6.09
C ASN A 131 -19.75 4.31 -5.20
N PRO A 132 -18.89 3.75 -4.34
CA PRO A 132 -18.14 4.53 -3.35
C PRO A 132 -17.12 5.47 -3.99
N GLY A 133 -16.87 6.62 -3.34
CA GLY A 133 -15.62 7.34 -3.52
C GLY A 133 -14.48 6.57 -2.87
N PHE A 134 -13.24 6.77 -3.32
CA PHE A 134 -12.08 6.14 -2.70
C PHE A 134 -10.76 6.89 -2.95
N LEU A 135 -9.79 6.63 -2.05
CA LEU A 135 -8.39 6.98 -2.21
C LEU A 135 -7.52 5.81 -1.74
N VAL A 136 -6.78 5.23 -2.66
CA VAL A 136 -5.96 4.02 -2.47
C VAL A 136 -4.51 4.31 -2.81
N GLY A 137 -3.56 3.78 -2.05
CA GLY A 137 -2.12 3.93 -2.28
C GLY A 137 -1.56 3.15 -3.48
N GLY A 138 -2.40 2.53 -4.28
CA GLY A 138 -2.07 1.80 -5.49
C GLY A 138 -3.19 1.90 -6.52
N VAL A 139 -3.09 1.16 -7.62
CA VAL A 139 -4.11 1.15 -8.67
C VAL A 139 -4.83 -0.20 -8.65
N PRO A 140 -6.06 -0.28 -8.08
CA PRO A 140 -6.87 -1.50 -8.15
C PRO A 140 -7.25 -1.78 -9.60
N MET A 141 -7.03 -3.01 -10.07
CA MET A 141 -7.23 -3.35 -11.47
C MET A 141 -8.70 -3.29 -11.90
N ASN A 142 -9.63 -3.56 -10.99
CA ASN A 142 -11.07 -3.41 -11.24
C ASN A 142 -11.48 -1.97 -11.58
N PHE A 143 -10.73 -0.96 -11.12
CA PHE A 143 -11.05 0.45 -11.34
C PHE A 143 -10.11 1.15 -12.34
N GLY A 144 -8.85 0.69 -12.43
CA GLY A 144 -7.82 1.30 -13.26
C GLY A 144 -7.29 2.66 -12.77
N ILE A 145 -7.80 3.17 -11.65
CA ILE A 145 -7.46 4.47 -11.03
C ILE A 145 -7.27 4.32 -9.52
N SER A 146 -6.49 5.21 -8.91
CA SER A 146 -6.19 5.19 -7.46
C SER A 146 -7.11 6.09 -6.63
N ALA A 147 -7.83 7.00 -7.25
CA ALA A 147 -8.71 7.96 -6.58
C ALA A 147 -9.95 8.25 -7.40
N ARG A 148 -11.09 8.34 -6.73
CA ARG A 148 -12.39 8.67 -7.33
C ARG A 148 -13.29 9.35 -6.31
N LEU A 149 -13.93 10.45 -6.69
CA LEU A 149 -15.04 11.06 -5.96
C LEU A 149 -16.36 10.74 -6.68
N THR A 150 -17.40 10.42 -5.91
CA THR A 150 -18.74 10.13 -6.39
C THR A 150 -19.78 10.83 -5.52
N ASP A 151 -21.04 10.80 -5.93
CA ASP A 151 -22.16 11.31 -5.12
C ASP A 151 -22.56 10.36 -3.98
N SER A 152 -21.99 9.14 -3.91
CA SER A 152 -22.24 8.18 -2.84
C SER A 152 -21.92 8.77 -1.47
N ASP A 153 -22.70 8.38 -0.47
CA ASP A 153 -22.40 8.70 0.93
C ASP A 153 -21.14 7.98 1.46
N PHE A 154 -20.69 6.92 0.78
CA PHE A 154 -19.57 6.09 1.21
C PHE A 154 -18.25 6.51 0.57
N PHE A 155 -17.20 6.56 1.40
CA PHE A 155 -15.85 6.82 0.95
C PHE A 155 -14.86 5.84 1.61
N VAL A 156 -14.13 5.09 0.79
CA VAL A 156 -13.12 4.11 1.26
C VAL A 156 -11.73 4.73 1.15
N ILE A 157 -10.97 4.71 2.24
CA ILE A 157 -9.64 5.34 2.27
C ILE A 157 -8.58 4.44 2.89
N GLU A 158 -7.42 4.40 2.26
CA GLU A 158 -6.21 3.85 2.85
C GLU A 158 -5.69 4.78 3.95
N ALA A 159 -5.63 4.29 5.18
CA ALA A 159 -5.32 5.05 6.37
C ALA A 159 -3.89 4.78 6.82
N ASP A 160 -2.98 5.63 6.34
CA ASP A 160 -1.55 5.52 6.55
C ASP A 160 -1.16 6.15 7.91
N GLU A 161 -0.30 5.45 8.66
CA GLU A 161 0.24 5.88 9.94
C GLU A 161 1.35 6.92 9.83
N TYR A 162 1.86 7.18 8.64
CA TYR A 162 2.91 8.17 8.41
C TYR A 162 2.47 9.59 8.79
N ASP A 163 3.42 10.46 9.20
CA ASP A 163 3.12 11.82 9.60
C ASP A 163 2.50 12.67 8.47
N THR A 164 1.73 13.67 8.87
CA THR A 164 0.87 14.46 7.98
C THR A 164 1.67 15.48 7.18
N ALA A 165 2.50 16.30 7.85
CA ALA A 165 3.31 17.36 7.26
C ALA A 165 4.43 17.77 8.22
N PHE A 166 5.37 18.62 7.79
CA PHE A 166 6.44 19.09 8.67
C PHE A 166 5.93 19.88 9.89
N PHE A 167 4.77 20.50 9.80
CA PHE A 167 4.13 21.28 10.86
C PHE A 167 3.03 20.51 11.62
N ASP A 168 2.66 19.31 11.15
CA ASP A 168 1.72 18.41 11.82
C ASP A 168 2.29 16.99 11.85
N LYS A 169 2.77 16.58 13.02
CA LYS A 169 3.42 15.28 13.25
C LYS A 169 2.47 14.17 13.66
N ARG A 170 1.17 14.44 13.69
CA ARG A 170 0.15 13.39 13.83
C ARG A 170 0.08 12.54 12.56
N SER A 171 -0.28 11.28 12.71
CA SER A 171 -0.50 10.40 11.56
C SER A 171 -1.67 10.89 10.70
N LYS A 172 -1.58 10.69 9.38
CA LYS A 172 -2.57 11.16 8.39
C LYS A 172 -4.00 10.76 8.75
N PHE A 173 -4.17 9.55 9.25
CA PHE A 173 -5.49 8.97 9.49
C PHE A 173 -6.31 9.69 10.58
N VAL A 174 -5.70 10.50 11.48
CA VAL A 174 -6.47 11.24 12.48
C VAL A 174 -7.37 12.33 11.88
N HIS A 175 -7.07 12.73 10.64
CA HIS A 175 -7.86 13.72 9.90
C HIS A 175 -9.07 13.12 9.18
N TYR A 176 -9.20 11.77 9.12
CA TYR A 176 -10.22 11.12 8.30
C TYR A 176 -11.56 10.89 9.01
N HIS A 177 -11.57 10.90 10.33
CA HIS A 177 -12.75 10.72 11.19
C HIS A 177 -13.65 9.55 10.74
N PRO A 178 -13.12 8.31 10.64
CA PRO A 178 -13.87 7.20 10.07
C PRO A 178 -15.03 6.77 10.97
N ARG A 179 -16.14 6.33 10.37
CA ARG A 179 -17.22 5.62 11.06
C ARG A 179 -17.03 4.10 11.05
N THR A 180 -16.28 3.58 10.10
CA THR A 180 -15.82 2.19 10.05
C THR A 180 -14.32 2.21 9.91
N ALA A 181 -13.57 1.58 10.80
CA ALA A 181 -12.12 1.51 10.71
C ALA A 181 -11.64 0.06 10.84
N ILE A 182 -10.86 -0.39 9.86
CA ILE A 182 -10.13 -1.67 9.91
C ILE A 182 -8.78 -1.41 10.54
N LEU A 183 -8.43 -2.19 11.57
CA LEU A 183 -7.10 -2.29 12.15
C LEU A 183 -6.54 -3.68 11.79
N ASN A 184 -5.74 -3.73 10.71
CA ASN A 184 -5.39 -5.01 10.08
C ASN A 184 -4.25 -5.73 10.80
N ASN A 185 -3.13 -5.05 11.00
CA ASN A 185 -1.95 -5.56 11.72
C ASN A 185 -1.10 -4.39 12.20
N LEU A 186 -0.16 -4.67 13.11
CA LEU A 186 0.68 -3.64 13.68
C LEU A 186 2.07 -4.19 13.99
N GLU A 187 3.04 -3.82 13.16
CA GLU A 187 4.46 -4.12 13.32
C GLU A 187 5.29 -2.85 13.34
N PHE A 188 6.55 -2.96 13.76
CA PHE A 188 7.48 -1.84 13.70
C PHE A 188 7.91 -1.58 12.26
N ASP A 189 7.56 -0.40 11.75
CA ASP A 189 8.00 0.14 10.46
C ASP A 189 8.19 1.65 10.58
N HIS A 190 8.57 2.32 9.50
CA HIS A 190 8.80 3.77 9.47
C HIS A 190 9.80 4.24 10.54
N ALA A 191 10.94 3.53 10.65
CA ALA A 191 12.00 3.82 11.63
C ALA A 191 12.63 5.22 11.48
N ASP A 192 12.33 5.92 10.41
CA ASP A 192 12.71 7.32 10.17
C ASP A 192 11.87 8.33 10.98
N ILE A 193 10.66 7.94 11.42
CA ILE A 193 9.77 8.81 12.20
C ILE A 193 9.30 8.19 13.53
N PHE A 194 9.37 6.87 13.69
CA PHE A 194 9.00 6.19 14.93
C PHE A 194 10.19 5.48 15.57
N PRO A 195 10.46 5.70 16.87
CA PRO A 195 11.56 5.05 17.55
C PRO A 195 11.29 3.56 17.85
N ASP A 196 10.03 3.19 18.05
CA ASP A 196 9.61 1.84 18.45
C ASP A 196 8.14 1.56 18.11
N LEU A 197 7.70 0.32 18.34
CA LEU A 197 6.32 -0.11 18.13
C LEU A 197 5.32 0.64 19.05
N THR A 198 5.72 1.02 20.26
CA THR A 198 4.85 1.74 21.22
C THR A 198 4.47 3.11 20.68
N ALA A 199 5.38 3.78 19.97
CA ALA A 199 5.09 5.04 19.29
C ALA A 199 4.02 4.86 18.21
N ILE A 200 4.08 3.77 17.42
CA ILE A 200 3.08 3.43 16.40
C ILE A 200 1.74 3.08 17.08
N GLU A 201 1.74 2.26 18.14
CA GLU A 201 0.54 1.96 18.92
C GLU A 201 -0.14 3.24 19.42
N THR A 202 0.63 4.25 19.78
CA THR A 202 0.10 5.55 20.22
C THR A 202 -0.65 6.26 19.09
N GLN A 203 -0.12 6.22 17.87
CA GLN A 203 -0.81 6.78 16.71
C GLN A 203 -2.11 6.01 16.41
N PHE A 204 -2.07 4.68 16.46
CA PHE A 204 -3.27 3.87 16.27
C PHE A 204 -4.34 4.16 17.36
N HIS A 205 -3.92 4.40 18.59
CA HIS A 205 -4.84 4.83 19.63
C HIS A 205 -5.44 6.22 19.32
N HIS A 206 -4.68 7.13 18.70
CA HIS A 206 -5.24 8.41 18.23
C HIS A 206 -6.32 8.18 17.15
N LEU A 207 -6.13 7.23 16.23
CA LEU A 207 -7.17 6.85 15.27
C LEU A 207 -8.42 6.29 15.99
N VAL A 208 -8.25 5.35 16.92
CA VAL A 208 -9.37 4.76 17.69
C VAL A 208 -10.21 5.84 18.37
N ARG A 209 -9.58 6.89 18.92
CA ARG A 209 -10.25 8.02 19.56
C ARG A 209 -11.09 8.87 18.60
N THR A 210 -10.85 8.81 17.31
CA THR A 210 -11.62 9.58 16.30
C THR A 210 -12.86 8.84 15.81
N VAL A 211 -12.96 7.52 16.08
CA VAL A 211 -14.13 6.72 15.68
C VAL A 211 -15.27 6.98 16.65
N PRO A 212 -16.45 7.40 16.18
CA PRO A 212 -17.58 7.71 17.07
C PRO A 212 -18.14 6.44 17.75
N GLY A 213 -18.82 6.60 18.89
CA GLY A 213 -19.42 5.49 19.64
C GLY A 213 -20.43 4.65 18.84
N GLN A 214 -21.05 5.24 17.82
CA GLN A 214 -21.94 4.52 16.88
C GLN A 214 -21.18 3.92 15.67
N GLY A 215 -19.87 4.13 15.61
CA GLY A 215 -18.99 3.55 14.59
C GLY A 215 -18.60 2.12 14.94
N ARG A 216 -17.70 1.57 14.13
CA ARG A 216 -17.21 0.20 14.33
C ARG A 216 -15.73 0.08 14.05
N LEU A 217 -15.03 -0.64 14.90
CA LEU A 217 -13.67 -1.09 14.70
C LEU A 217 -13.67 -2.55 14.26
N ILE A 218 -13.07 -2.82 13.11
CA ILE A 218 -12.86 -4.18 12.58
C ILE A 218 -11.39 -4.53 12.86
N VAL A 219 -11.14 -5.41 13.83
CA VAL A 219 -9.82 -5.59 14.42
C VAL A 219 -9.31 -7.02 14.20
N ASN A 220 -8.06 -7.14 13.76
CA ASN A 220 -7.41 -8.44 13.70
C ASN A 220 -7.20 -8.99 15.12
N GLY A 221 -7.94 -10.03 15.45
CA GLY A 221 -7.88 -10.66 16.77
C GLY A 221 -6.62 -11.48 17.05
N ARG A 222 -5.75 -11.64 16.03
CA ARG A 222 -4.45 -12.32 16.19
C ARG A 222 -3.29 -11.38 16.52
N GLU A 223 -3.55 -10.07 16.61
CA GLU A 223 -2.52 -9.04 16.78
C GLU A 223 -2.48 -8.50 18.22
N PRO A 224 -1.55 -8.97 19.07
CA PRO A 224 -1.44 -8.50 20.45
C PRO A 224 -1.19 -7.00 20.57
N ALA A 225 -0.53 -6.39 19.59
CA ALA A 225 -0.28 -4.95 19.56
C ALA A 225 -1.59 -4.16 19.46
N LEU A 226 -2.55 -4.62 18.65
CA LEU A 226 -3.86 -3.98 18.54
C LEU A 226 -4.69 -4.14 19.81
N GLU A 227 -4.58 -5.26 20.53
CA GLU A 227 -5.24 -5.42 21.82
C GLU A 227 -4.68 -4.41 22.86
N ARG A 228 -3.36 -4.18 22.88
CA ARG A 228 -2.76 -3.11 23.72
C ARG A 228 -3.28 -1.72 23.35
N VAL A 229 -3.48 -1.45 22.06
CA VAL A 229 -4.07 -0.19 21.58
C VAL A 229 -5.48 -0.02 22.14
N LEU A 230 -6.34 -1.04 22.04
CA LEU A 230 -7.73 -0.98 22.52
C LEU A 230 -7.82 -0.86 24.04
N THR A 231 -6.92 -1.50 24.78
CA THR A 231 -6.87 -1.44 26.25
C THR A 231 -6.60 -0.02 26.77
N ARG A 232 -5.98 0.85 25.98
CA ARG A 232 -5.80 2.29 26.33
C ARG A 232 -7.11 3.08 26.30
N GLY A 233 -8.18 2.52 25.76
CA GLY A 233 -9.53 3.08 25.65
C GLY A 233 -10.11 2.84 24.26
N CYS A 234 -11.36 2.39 24.25
CA CYS A 234 -12.16 2.16 23.06
C CYS A 234 -13.61 2.53 23.36
N TRP A 235 -14.23 3.30 22.48
CA TRP A 235 -15.59 3.83 22.68
C TRP A 235 -16.59 3.33 21.66
N SER A 236 -16.09 2.61 20.64
CA SER A 236 -16.87 2.05 19.54
C SER A 236 -17.00 0.55 19.69
N GLU A 237 -18.00 -0.03 19.07
CA GLU A 237 -18.14 -1.49 18.98
C GLU A 237 -16.96 -2.11 18.24
N VAL A 238 -16.42 -3.20 18.78
CA VAL A 238 -15.28 -3.94 18.19
C VAL A 238 -15.78 -5.25 17.62
N GLU A 239 -15.53 -5.47 16.34
CA GLU A 239 -15.78 -6.72 15.63
C GLU A 239 -14.43 -7.34 15.23
N ARG A 240 -14.16 -8.58 15.61
CA ARG A 240 -12.87 -9.23 15.39
C ARG A 240 -12.88 -10.11 14.14
N PHE A 241 -11.73 -10.18 13.48
CA PHE A 241 -11.47 -11.16 12.42
C PHE A 241 -10.20 -11.96 12.69
N GLY A 242 -10.05 -13.09 12.02
CA GLY A 242 -8.92 -14.01 12.20
C GLY A 242 -9.06 -14.93 13.42
N VAL A 243 -10.16 -14.86 14.16
CA VAL A 243 -10.43 -15.65 15.39
C VAL A 243 -11.79 -16.35 15.31
N ALA A 244 -11.93 -17.48 15.98
CA ALA A 244 -13.08 -18.38 15.82
C ALA A 244 -14.42 -17.77 16.29
N ASP A 245 -14.42 -16.86 17.24
CA ASP A 245 -15.61 -16.15 17.71
C ASP A 245 -15.96 -14.90 16.88
N GLY A 246 -15.07 -14.53 15.95
CA GLY A 246 -15.24 -13.43 14.99
C GLY A 246 -15.39 -13.93 13.55
N TRP A 247 -14.90 -13.12 12.62
CA TRP A 247 -14.81 -13.49 11.21
C TRP A 247 -13.59 -14.39 11.01
N HIS A 248 -13.79 -15.58 10.46
CA HIS A 248 -12.70 -16.52 10.22
C HIS A 248 -12.93 -17.36 8.97
N VAL A 249 -11.85 -17.95 8.47
CA VAL A 249 -11.89 -18.95 7.42
C VAL A 249 -12.13 -20.31 8.10
N ALA A 250 -13.20 -20.99 7.73
CA ALA A 250 -13.35 -22.41 8.02
C ALA A 250 -12.28 -23.19 7.24
N GLU A 251 -11.90 -24.37 7.70
CA GLU A 251 -10.89 -25.19 7.03
C GLU A 251 -11.15 -25.23 5.53
N ALA A 252 -10.19 -24.69 4.77
CA ALA A 252 -10.30 -24.58 3.33
C ALA A 252 -10.11 -25.96 2.72
N ASN A 253 -11.14 -26.49 2.11
CA ASN A 253 -11.17 -27.91 1.75
C ASN A 253 -10.91 -28.19 0.28
N GLU A 254 -10.72 -27.18 -0.60
CA GLU A 254 -10.48 -27.49 -2.02
C GLU A 254 -9.46 -26.55 -2.65
N THR A 255 -8.35 -27.14 -3.08
CA THR A 255 -7.52 -26.55 -4.13
C THR A 255 -8.24 -26.77 -5.46
N LEU A 256 -8.89 -25.73 -5.94
CA LEU A 256 -9.49 -25.74 -7.27
C LEU A 256 -8.40 -25.80 -8.34
N ALA A 257 -8.79 -25.99 -9.62
CA ALA A 257 -7.87 -26.07 -10.76
C ALA A 257 -6.73 -25.03 -10.67
N ALA A 258 -5.56 -25.39 -11.14
CA ALA A 258 -4.27 -24.71 -11.00
C ALA A 258 -4.38 -23.18 -10.80
N GLY A 259 -4.08 -22.72 -9.59
CA GLY A 259 -3.94 -21.30 -9.27
C GLY A 259 -5.18 -20.61 -8.67
N GLN A 260 -6.26 -21.33 -8.37
CA GLN A 260 -7.43 -20.78 -7.67
C GLN A 260 -7.52 -21.33 -6.24
N GLU A 261 -7.94 -20.47 -5.30
CA GLU A 261 -8.31 -20.84 -3.93
C GLU A 261 -9.82 -20.70 -3.74
N ALA A 262 -10.42 -21.64 -2.99
CA ALA A 262 -11.78 -21.53 -2.46
C ALA A 262 -11.74 -21.72 -0.95
N PHE A 263 -12.50 -20.89 -0.24
CA PHE A 263 -12.62 -21.00 1.21
C PHE A 263 -13.98 -20.46 1.69
N TRP A 264 -14.48 -21.05 2.76
CA TRP A 264 -15.67 -20.58 3.43
C TRP A 264 -15.35 -19.55 4.49
N VAL A 265 -16.08 -18.46 4.47
CA VAL A 265 -16.04 -17.42 5.50
C VAL A 265 -17.15 -17.68 6.51
N HIS A 266 -16.79 -17.60 7.77
CA HIS A 266 -17.72 -17.71 8.90
C HIS A 266 -17.68 -16.43 9.75
N GLN A 267 -18.82 -16.11 10.35
CA GLN A 267 -18.94 -15.12 11.43
C GLN A 267 -19.38 -15.86 12.69
N GLY A 268 -18.47 -16.12 13.61
CA GLY A 268 -18.71 -17.07 14.69
C GLY A 268 -19.15 -18.42 14.13
N PRO A 269 -20.23 -19.03 14.60
CA PRO A 269 -20.71 -20.33 14.11
C PRO A 269 -21.47 -20.26 12.76
N LYS A 270 -21.78 -19.05 12.26
CA LYS A 270 -22.62 -18.88 11.08
C LYS A 270 -21.77 -18.79 9.81
N ALA A 271 -22.08 -19.62 8.80
CA ALA A 271 -21.52 -19.46 7.46
C ALA A 271 -21.95 -18.12 6.86
N ALA A 272 -21.00 -17.38 6.30
CA ALA A 272 -21.17 -16.04 5.78
C ALA A 272 -20.96 -15.95 4.26
N GLY A 273 -20.48 -17.02 3.62
CA GLY A 273 -20.32 -17.11 2.18
C GLY A 273 -19.03 -17.84 1.76
N GLU A 274 -18.98 -18.24 0.51
CA GLU A 274 -17.80 -18.88 -0.10
C GLU A 274 -17.09 -17.88 -1.01
N VAL A 275 -15.78 -17.73 -0.83
CA VAL A 275 -14.92 -16.96 -1.73
C VAL A 275 -14.19 -17.91 -2.66
N LYS A 276 -14.26 -17.64 -3.98
CA LYS A 276 -13.52 -18.36 -5.01
C LYS A 276 -12.75 -17.35 -5.84
N TRP A 277 -11.43 -17.35 -5.76
CA TRP A 277 -10.61 -16.32 -6.39
C TRP A 277 -9.24 -16.81 -6.89
N ALA A 278 -8.52 -15.94 -7.59
CA ALA A 278 -7.18 -16.22 -8.08
C ALA A 278 -6.05 -15.78 -7.12
N LEU A 279 -6.39 -15.08 -6.02
CA LEU A 279 -5.39 -14.65 -5.04
C LEU A 279 -4.96 -15.82 -4.18
N GLN A 280 -3.77 -15.69 -3.58
CA GLN A 280 -3.20 -16.75 -2.75
C GLN A 280 -2.66 -16.20 -1.43
N GLY A 281 -2.65 -17.07 -0.45
CA GLY A 281 -1.98 -16.80 0.81
C GLY A 281 -2.93 -16.35 1.93
N GLU A 282 -2.54 -16.72 3.14
CA GLU A 282 -3.32 -16.43 4.34
C GLU A 282 -3.53 -14.93 4.54
N HIS A 283 -2.52 -14.11 4.21
CA HIS A 283 -2.63 -12.66 4.30
C HIS A 283 -3.78 -12.10 3.44
N ASN A 284 -4.00 -12.63 2.23
CA ASN A 284 -5.12 -12.21 1.38
C ASN A 284 -6.47 -12.68 1.94
N ARG A 285 -6.52 -13.88 2.53
CA ARG A 285 -7.72 -14.34 3.25
C ARG A 285 -8.05 -13.45 4.44
N MET A 286 -7.05 -13.05 5.23
CA MET A 286 -7.21 -12.10 6.33
C MET A 286 -7.70 -10.73 5.84
N ASN A 287 -7.13 -10.21 4.74
CA ASN A 287 -7.60 -8.97 4.10
C ASN A 287 -9.07 -9.08 3.65
N ALA A 288 -9.47 -10.23 3.10
CA ALA A 288 -10.85 -10.50 2.70
C ALA A 288 -11.81 -10.50 3.90
N LEU A 289 -11.45 -11.16 5.01
CA LEU A 289 -12.25 -11.16 6.23
C LEU A 289 -12.49 -9.74 6.76
N ALA A 290 -11.44 -8.93 6.79
CA ALA A 290 -11.52 -7.53 7.21
C ALA A 290 -12.44 -6.70 6.30
N ALA A 291 -12.29 -6.84 4.97
CA ALA A 291 -13.10 -6.13 3.99
C ALA A 291 -14.57 -6.55 4.06
N LEU A 292 -14.86 -7.85 4.21
CA LEU A 292 -16.22 -8.36 4.36
C LEU A 292 -16.90 -7.86 5.64
N ALA A 293 -16.19 -7.85 6.76
CA ALA A 293 -16.72 -7.35 8.03
C ALA A 293 -17.05 -5.85 7.93
N ALA A 294 -16.18 -5.06 7.31
CA ALA A 294 -16.39 -3.64 7.10
C ALA A 294 -17.55 -3.36 6.12
N ALA A 295 -17.65 -4.12 5.03
CA ALA A 295 -18.74 -4.00 4.06
C ALA A 295 -20.10 -4.37 4.68
N ARG A 296 -20.13 -5.40 5.53
CA ARG A 296 -21.33 -5.77 6.29
C ARG A 296 -21.82 -4.64 7.20
N HIS A 297 -20.89 -3.91 7.85
CA HIS A 297 -21.24 -2.80 8.72
C HIS A 297 -22.03 -1.69 7.99
N VAL A 298 -21.83 -1.54 6.70
CA VAL A 298 -22.56 -0.57 5.86
C VAL A 298 -23.70 -1.20 5.03
N GLY A 299 -24.06 -2.46 5.35
CA GLY A 299 -25.27 -3.08 4.84
C GLY A 299 -25.08 -4.08 3.69
N VAL A 300 -23.87 -4.37 3.25
CA VAL A 300 -23.64 -5.41 2.23
C VAL A 300 -23.80 -6.81 2.87
N PRO A 301 -24.70 -7.66 2.36
CA PRO A 301 -24.82 -9.04 2.84
C PRO A 301 -23.48 -9.80 2.67
N PRO A 302 -23.05 -10.58 3.66
CA PRO A 302 -21.77 -11.31 3.60
C PRO A 302 -21.64 -12.22 2.38
N GLU A 303 -22.69 -12.91 2.00
CA GLU A 303 -22.73 -13.80 0.84
C GLU A 303 -22.52 -13.03 -0.47
N GLN A 304 -23.08 -11.83 -0.58
CA GLN A 304 -22.88 -10.92 -1.73
C GLN A 304 -21.43 -10.42 -1.75
N GLY A 305 -20.89 -10.00 -0.60
CA GLY A 305 -19.50 -9.54 -0.50
C GLY A 305 -18.51 -10.66 -0.86
N ALA A 306 -18.76 -11.89 -0.43
CA ALA A 306 -17.94 -13.05 -0.79
C ALA A 306 -17.97 -13.32 -2.31
N ALA A 307 -19.14 -13.26 -2.94
CA ALA A 307 -19.29 -13.40 -4.39
C ALA A 307 -18.56 -12.26 -5.15
N SER A 308 -18.62 -11.03 -4.63
CA SER A 308 -17.90 -9.87 -5.19
C SER A 308 -16.38 -10.07 -5.17
N LEU A 309 -15.83 -10.66 -4.09
CA LEU A 309 -14.41 -10.97 -4.00
C LEU A 309 -13.95 -11.99 -5.06
N GLY A 310 -14.83 -12.88 -5.52
CA GLY A 310 -14.56 -13.78 -6.65
C GLY A 310 -14.25 -13.05 -7.96
N LYS A 311 -14.67 -11.80 -8.10
CA LYS A 311 -14.44 -10.94 -9.28
C LYS A 311 -13.30 -9.93 -9.06
N PHE A 312 -12.66 -9.94 -7.91
CA PHE A 312 -11.58 -9.02 -7.57
C PHE A 312 -10.30 -9.33 -8.34
N GLN A 313 -9.76 -8.34 -9.06
CA GLN A 313 -8.63 -8.49 -9.98
C GLN A 313 -7.28 -8.11 -9.36
N ASN A 314 -7.22 -7.91 -8.05
CA ASN A 314 -6.03 -7.47 -7.32
C ASN A 314 -5.64 -5.99 -7.60
N VAL A 315 -4.46 -5.63 -7.15
CA VAL A 315 -3.87 -4.28 -7.28
C VAL A 315 -2.59 -4.41 -8.11
N LYS A 316 -2.28 -3.43 -8.94
CA LYS A 316 -0.99 -3.37 -9.64
C LYS A 316 0.17 -3.50 -8.65
N ARG A 317 1.22 -4.19 -9.06
CA ARG A 317 2.41 -4.45 -8.25
C ARG A 317 2.13 -5.26 -6.96
N ARG A 318 1.12 -6.13 -6.97
CA ARG A 318 0.85 -7.15 -5.95
C ARG A 318 0.84 -8.52 -6.61
N MET A 319 2.01 -9.14 -6.74
CA MET A 319 2.23 -10.36 -7.53
C MET A 319 1.71 -10.22 -8.96
N GLU A 320 1.85 -9.00 -9.54
CA GLU A 320 1.44 -8.69 -10.91
C GLU A 320 2.35 -9.44 -11.89
N VAL A 321 1.76 -10.23 -12.79
CA VAL A 321 2.50 -10.86 -13.87
C VAL A 321 2.88 -9.79 -14.89
N ARG A 322 4.18 -9.51 -15.05
CA ARG A 322 4.70 -8.53 -16.01
C ARG A 322 4.90 -9.13 -17.40
N GLY A 323 5.09 -10.44 -17.48
CA GLY A 323 5.22 -11.17 -18.72
C GLY A 323 5.87 -12.53 -18.52
N GLU A 324 5.99 -13.25 -19.65
CA GLU A 324 6.67 -14.53 -19.73
C GLU A 324 7.64 -14.50 -20.94
N ALA A 325 8.87 -14.96 -20.74
CA ALA A 325 9.88 -15.09 -21.79
C ALA A 325 10.73 -16.33 -21.53
N ALA A 326 11.07 -17.09 -22.59
CA ALA A 326 11.83 -18.35 -22.51
C ALA A 326 11.27 -19.36 -21.49
N GLY A 327 9.94 -19.40 -21.30
CA GLY A 327 9.27 -20.26 -20.31
C GLY A 327 9.48 -19.82 -18.86
N VAL A 328 9.91 -18.57 -18.61
CA VAL A 328 10.13 -17.98 -17.29
C VAL A 328 9.09 -16.89 -17.06
N THR A 329 8.37 -16.96 -15.94
CA THR A 329 7.37 -15.92 -15.56
C THR A 329 8.03 -14.86 -14.68
N VAL A 330 7.79 -13.57 -14.99
CA VAL A 330 8.30 -12.43 -14.23
C VAL A 330 7.15 -11.70 -13.53
N TYR A 331 7.27 -11.57 -12.22
CA TYR A 331 6.30 -10.89 -11.33
C TYR A 331 6.85 -9.57 -10.79
N ASP A 332 5.96 -8.61 -10.55
CA ASP A 332 6.23 -7.36 -9.82
C ASP A 332 5.48 -7.39 -8.49
N ASP A 333 6.19 -7.18 -7.40
CA ASP A 333 5.60 -7.08 -6.06
C ASP A 333 6.16 -5.88 -5.29
N PHE A 334 5.31 -5.22 -4.51
CA PHE A 334 5.66 -4.05 -3.72
C PHE A 334 6.28 -4.41 -2.35
N ALA A 335 6.47 -5.69 -2.05
CA ALA A 335 7.05 -6.14 -0.78
C ALA A 335 8.44 -5.52 -0.56
N HIS A 336 8.63 -4.89 0.60
CA HIS A 336 9.86 -4.20 0.97
C HIS A 336 10.17 -4.31 2.47
N HIS A 337 9.31 -4.94 3.25
CA HIS A 337 9.50 -5.28 4.66
C HIS A 337 9.68 -6.80 4.79
N PRO A 338 10.51 -7.32 5.73
CA PRO A 338 10.75 -8.76 5.86
C PRO A 338 9.47 -9.61 5.94
N THR A 339 8.49 -9.21 6.73
CA THR A 339 7.18 -9.91 6.82
C THR A 339 6.46 -9.94 5.48
N ALA A 340 6.44 -8.83 4.73
CA ALA A 340 5.83 -8.77 3.41
C ALA A 340 6.59 -9.64 2.39
N ILE A 341 7.91 -9.62 2.40
CA ILE A 341 8.77 -10.49 1.57
C ILE A 341 8.46 -11.96 1.84
N GLN A 342 8.46 -12.35 3.11
CA GLN A 342 8.17 -13.73 3.52
C GLN A 342 6.78 -14.18 3.07
N THR A 343 5.75 -13.37 3.28
CA THR A 343 4.38 -13.72 2.90
C THR A 343 4.19 -13.80 1.38
N THR A 344 4.84 -12.92 0.62
CA THR A 344 4.87 -12.96 -0.85
C THR A 344 5.53 -14.25 -1.35
N LEU A 345 6.70 -14.58 -0.84
CA LEU A 345 7.43 -15.80 -1.24
C LEU A 345 6.68 -17.08 -0.83
N ALA A 346 6.12 -17.13 0.37
CA ALA A 346 5.31 -18.26 0.82
C ALA A 346 4.05 -18.45 -0.06
N GLY A 347 3.41 -17.36 -0.48
CA GLY A 347 2.30 -17.39 -1.44
C GLY A 347 2.73 -17.93 -2.80
N LEU A 348 3.83 -17.42 -3.32
CA LEU A 348 4.37 -17.87 -4.61
C LEU A 348 4.84 -19.34 -4.54
N ARG A 349 5.44 -19.78 -3.43
CA ARG A 349 5.87 -21.18 -3.24
C ARG A 349 4.68 -22.15 -3.30
N ARG A 350 3.54 -21.82 -2.67
CA ARG A 350 2.34 -22.64 -2.77
C ARG A 350 1.84 -22.77 -4.20
N ARG A 351 1.87 -21.68 -4.96
CA ARG A 351 1.45 -21.64 -6.38
C ARG A 351 2.43 -22.35 -7.29
N ALA A 352 3.72 -22.11 -7.12
CA ALA A 352 4.79 -22.65 -7.97
C ALA A 352 5.09 -24.12 -7.67
N GLY A 353 4.70 -24.64 -6.50
CA GLY A 353 4.99 -26.01 -6.09
C GLY A 353 6.49 -26.28 -6.07
N LYS A 354 6.96 -27.14 -6.97
CA LYS A 354 8.39 -27.52 -7.10
C LYS A 354 9.19 -26.63 -8.05
N ALA A 355 8.56 -25.70 -8.78
CA ALA A 355 9.27 -24.78 -9.64
C ALA A 355 10.19 -23.88 -8.83
N ARG A 356 11.34 -23.50 -9.39
CA ARG A 356 12.28 -22.63 -8.68
C ARG A 356 11.75 -21.21 -8.62
N ILE A 357 12.01 -20.55 -7.50
CA ILE A 357 11.73 -19.15 -7.25
C ILE A 357 13.05 -18.38 -7.19
N LEU A 358 13.20 -17.42 -8.09
CA LEU A 358 14.31 -16.47 -8.13
C LEU A 358 13.80 -15.14 -7.55
N ALA A 359 14.22 -14.81 -6.34
CA ALA A 359 13.86 -13.56 -5.68
C ALA A 359 14.84 -12.45 -6.07
N VAL A 360 14.34 -11.36 -6.64
CA VAL A 360 15.10 -10.16 -6.99
C VAL A 360 14.64 -9.03 -6.07
N LEU A 361 15.53 -8.50 -5.23
CA LEU A 361 15.17 -7.61 -4.13
C LEU A 361 15.93 -6.28 -4.17
N GLU A 362 15.20 -5.17 -4.02
CA GLU A 362 15.75 -3.84 -3.74
C GLU A 362 15.29 -3.37 -2.34
N PRO A 363 16.14 -3.45 -1.29
CA PRO A 363 15.80 -2.99 0.06
C PRO A 363 15.91 -1.46 0.15
N ARG A 364 14.88 -0.76 -0.31
CA ARG A 364 14.89 0.68 -0.59
C ARG A 364 14.10 1.53 0.41
N SER A 365 13.13 0.97 1.15
CA SER A 365 12.36 1.75 2.12
C SER A 365 13.25 2.43 3.16
N ASN A 366 12.79 3.51 3.79
CA ASN A 366 13.58 4.21 4.80
C ASN A 366 14.01 3.27 5.94
N THR A 367 13.09 2.44 6.44
CA THR A 367 13.39 1.42 7.45
C THR A 367 14.48 0.45 6.99
N MET A 368 14.40 -0.04 5.75
CA MET A 368 15.42 -0.94 5.19
C MET A 368 16.77 -0.25 5.00
N LYS A 369 16.79 0.99 4.48
CA LYS A 369 18.03 1.78 4.31
C LYS A 369 18.75 2.03 5.63
N LEU A 370 18.03 2.26 6.72
CA LEU A 370 18.58 2.40 8.06
C LEU A 370 19.17 1.10 8.64
N GLY A 371 18.90 -0.06 8.02
CA GLY A 371 19.41 -1.36 8.42
C GLY A 371 18.76 -1.96 9.66
N VAL A 372 17.68 -1.38 10.15
CA VAL A 372 16.96 -1.86 11.35
C VAL A 372 16.47 -3.30 11.17
N MET A 373 16.05 -3.65 9.94
CA MET A 373 15.52 -4.97 9.59
C MET A 373 16.52 -5.91 8.91
N LYS A 374 17.79 -5.51 8.73
CA LYS A 374 18.79 -6.29 7.97
C LYS A 374 19.00 -7.72 8.50
N ALA A 375 18.89 -7.91 9.82
CA ALA A 375 19.07 -9.22 10.45
C ALA A 375 17.92 -10.20 10.14
N GLN A 376 16.73 -9.70 9.83
CA GLN A 376 15.56 -10.51 9.51
C GLN A 376 15.48 -10.88 8.01
N LEU A 377 16.25 -10.17 7.16
CA LEU A 377 16.18 -10.31 5.72
C LEU A 377 16.48 -11.74 5.23
N PRO A 378 17.54 -12.45 5.69
CA PRO A 378 17.81 -13.82 5.23
C PRO A 378 16.65 -14.78 5.52
N ALA A 379 16.07 -14.70 6.72
CA ALA A 379 14.94 -15.56 7.11
C ALA A 379 13.70 -15.29 6.23
N SER A 380 13.43 -14.05 5.88
CA SER A 380 12.31 -13.67 5.02
C SER A 380 12.43 -14.21 3.58
N LEU A 381 13.63 -14.55 3.15
CA LEU A 381 13.96 -15.07 1.81
C LEU A 381 14.08 -16.60 1.75
N ALA A 382 13.72 -17.32 2.82
CA ALA A 382 13.93 -18.76 2.96
C ALA A 382 13.26 -19.59 1.86
N ASP A 383 12.07 -19.16 1.39
CA ASP A 383 11.29 -19.85 0.36
C ASP A 383 11.80 -19.62 -1.08
N ALA A 384 12.80 -18.75 -1.28
CA ALA A 384 13.45 -18.57 -2.58
C ALA A 384 14.58 -19.59 -2.79
N ASP A 385 14.68 -20.12 -4.02
CA ASP A 385 15.77 -21.03 -4.40
C ASP A 385 17.05 -20.24 -4.68
N LEU A 386 16.92 -19.05 -5.32
CA LEU A 386 18.01 -18.12 -5.56
C LEU A 386 17.59 -16.70 -5.16
N VAL A 387 18.54 -15.91 -4.68
CA VAL A 387 18.31 -14.53 -4.23
C VAL A 387 19.32 -13.60 -4.91
N PHE A 388 18.82 -12.53 -5.50
CA PHE A 388 19.61 -11.50 -6.16
C PHE A 388 19.25 -10.14 -5.54
N GLY A 389 20.12 -9.64 -4.67
CA GLY A 389 19.92 -8.37 -3.99
C GLY A 389 20.59 -7.21 -4.73
N TYR A 390 19.91 -6.10 -4.86
CA TYR A 390 20.46 -4.86 -5.38
C TYR A 390 20.59 -3.81 -4.26
N GLY A 391 21.76 -3.19 -4.16
CA GLY A 391 22.00 -2.03 -3.29
C GLY A 391 22.63 -0.92 -4.10
N ALA A 392 21.98 0.25 -4.15
CA ALA A 392 22.53 1.42 -4.85
C ALA A 392 23.88 1.82 -4.23
N PRO A 393 24.95 2.04 -5.05
CA PRO A 393 26.29 2.27 -4.55
C PRO A 393 26.46 3.65 -3.89
N SER A 394 25.56 4.61 -4.21
CA SER A 394 25.62 5.98 -3.70
C SER A 394 24.27 6.69 -3.87
N GLY A 395 24.14 7.88 -3.28
CA GLY A 395 22.96 8.73 -3.39
C GLY A 395 21.88 8.41 -2.35
N LYS A 396 20.69 9.00 -2.53
CA LYS A 396 19.57 8.90 -1.57
C LYS A 396 19.02 7.48 -1.37
N ASP A 397 19.29 6.58 -2.31
CA ASP A 397 18.82 5.19 -2.30
C ASP A 397 19.91 4.20 -1.85
N SER A 398 21.10 4.69 -1.49
CA SER A 398 22.16 3.86 -0.94
C SER A 398 21.79 3.30 0.43
N LEU A 399 22.25 2.06 0.71
CA LEU A 399 22.07 1.42 2.00
C LEU A 399 23.10 1.93 3.01
N GLY A 400 22.70 2.15 4.25
CA GLY A 400 23.59 2.45 5.38
C GLY A 400 24.35 1.21 5.91
N TRP A 401 24.30 0.07 5.20
CA TRP A 401 24.84 -1.22 5.62
C TRP A 401 25.22 -2.07 4.40
N ASN A 402 26.00 -3.14 4.66
CA ASN A 402 26.50 -4.03 3.60
C ASN A 402 25.51 -5.15 3.27
N LEU A 403 24.93 -5.10 2.06
CA LEU A 403 23.95 -6.08 1.58
C LEU A 403 24.57 -7.49 1.43
N THR A 404 25.83 -7.60 0.98
CA THR A 404 26.51 -8.88 0.84
C THR A 404 26.67 -9.58 2.20
N GLU A 405 27.03 -8.84 3.24
CA GLU A 405 27.13 -9.38 4.60
C GLU A 405 25.77 -9.80 5.14
N ALA A 406 24.73 -9.01 4.90
CA ALA A 406 23.38 -9.33 5.36
C ALA A 406 22.81 -10.59 4.67
N LEU A 407 23.16 -10.83 3.42
CA LEU A 407 22.72 -12.03 2.67
C LEU A 407 23.62 -13.25 2.89
N ALA A 408 24.80 -13.10 3.53
CA ALA A 408 25.76 -14.19 3.74
C ALA A 408 25.17 -15.47 4.41
N PRO A 409 24.17 -15.39 5.33
CA PRO A 409 23.54 -16.59 5.87
C PRO A 409 22.84 -17.49 4.85
N LEU A 410 22.49 -16.97 3.66
CA LEU A 410 21.89 -17.73 2.56
C LEU A 410 22.94 -18.51 1.73
N GLY A 411 24.22 -18.28 1.98
CA GLY A 411 25.33 -18.97 1.30
C GLY A 411 25.33 -18.75 -0.21
N VAL A 412 25.59 -19.83 -0.95
CA VAL A 412 25.72 -19.80 -2.42
C VAL A 412 24.41 -19.47 -3.15
N ARG A 413 23.28 -19.46 -2.44
CA ARG A 413 21.97 -19.11 -3.03
C ARG A 413 21.78 -17.62 -3.22
N ALA A 414 22.62 -16.77 -2.61
CA ALA A 414 22.43 -15.33 -2.62
C ALA A 414 23.64 -14.60 -3.21
N GLN A 415 23.34 -13.57 -4.02
CA GLN A 415 24.32 -12.66 -4.61
C GLN A 415 23.85 -11.22 -4.45
N ALA A 416 24.78 -10.30 -4.19
CA ALA A 416 24.52 -8.87 -4.10
C ALA A 416 25.15 -8.12 -5.26
N PHE A 417 24.47 -7.10 -5.76
CA PHE A 417 24.86 -6.29 -6.93
C PHE A 417 24.78 -4.80 -6.60
N SER A 418 25.61 -3.99 -7.21
CA SER A 418 25.58 -2.53 -7.15
C SER A 418 25.23 -1.87 -8.50
N ASP A 419 25.06 -2.69 -9.55
CA ASP A 419 24.57 -2.22 -10.85
C ASP A 419 23.44 -3.12 -11.35
N ILE A 420 22.44 -2.50 -11.98
CA ILE A 420 21.22 -3.17 -12.44
C ILE A 420 21.51 -4.08 -13.64
N ASP A 421 22.40 -3.71 -14.54
CA ASP A 421 22.66 -4.49 -15.73
C ASP A 421 23.44 -5.77 -15.40
N GLY A 422 24.36 -5.70 -14.41
CA GLY A 422 25.02 -6.87 -13.84
C GLY A 422 24.04 -7.82 -13.15
N LEU A 423 23.12 -7.26 -12.39
CA LEU A 423 22.02 -8.00 -11.77
C LEU A 423 21.17 -8.72 -12.83
N VAL A 424 20.73 -8.02 -13.88
CA VAL A 424 19.91 -8.58 -14.97
C VAL A 424 20.65 -9.70 -15.66
N ARG A 425 21.95 -9.53 -15.99
CA ARG A 425 22.77 -10.58 -16.59
C ARG A 425 22.86 -11.83 -15.71
N ALA A 426 23.07 -11.64 -14.39
CA ALA A 426 23.19 -12.77 -13.46
C ALA A 426 21.86 -13.53 -13.32
N VAL A 427 20.74 -12.82 -13.15
CA VAL A 427 19.41 -13.42 -13.04
C VAL A 427 19.05 -14.17 -14.31
N SER A 428 19.21 -13.53 -15.48
CA SER A 428 18.90 -14.18 -16.75
C SER A 428 19.80 -15.39 -17.02
N ALA A 429 21.10 -15.34 -16.67
CA ALA A 429 22.00 -16.48 -16.81
C ALA A 429 21.62 -17.67 -15.92
N ALA A 430 21.12 -17.43 -14.71
CA ALA A 430 20.67 -18.46 -13.77
C ALA A 430 19.31 -19.06 -14.09
N ALA A 431 18.46 -18.31 -14.80
CA ALA A 431 17.08 -18.69 -15.08
C ALA A 431 16.98 -19.88 -16.04
N GLN A 432 16.00 -20.75 -15.81
CA GLN A 432 15.66 -21.95 -16.59
C GLN A 432 14.17 -21.96 -16.92
N PRO A 433 13.73 -22.62 -18.00
CA PRO A 433 12.30 -22.77 -18.28
C PRO A 433 11.54 -23.38 -17.09
N GLY A 434 10.39 -22.78 -16.76
CA GLY A 434 9.58 -23.13 -15.58
C GLY A 434 9.84 -22.27 -14.33
N ASP A 435 10.94 -21.51 -14.29
CA ASP A 435 11.28 -20.65 -13.16
C ASP A 435 10.29 -19.49 -12.97
N GLN A 436 10.18 -19.06 -11.71
CA GLN A 436 9.35 -17.94 -11.29
C GLN A 436 10.26 -16.83 -10.75
N ILE A 437 10.40 -15.72 -11.46
CA ILE A 437 11.17 -14.55 -11.02
C ILE A 437 10.21 -13.58 -10.33
N VAL A 438 10.43 -13.28 -9.06
CA VAL A 438 9.68 -12.25 -8.34
C VAL A 438 10.58 -11.07 -8.02
N VAL A 439 10.22 -9.91 -8.56
CA VAL A 439 10.90 -8.64 -8.31
C VAL A 439 10.18 -7.90 -7.20
N MET A 440 10.89 -7.61 -6.11
CA MET A 440 10.34 -6.98 -4.89
C MET A 440 11.01 -5.63 -4.63
N SER A 441 10.24 -4.55 -4.75
CA SER A 441 10.70 -3.17 -4.51
C SER A 441 9.52 -2.23 -4.31
N ASN A 442 9.65 -1.22 -3.43
CA ASN A 442 8.70 -0.12 -3.32
C ASN A 442 9.01 1.05 -4.26
N GLY A 443 10.01 0.92 -5.13
CA GLY A 443 10.41 1.91 -6.14
C GLY A 443 10.24 1.43 -7.58
N GLY A 444 10.76 2.20 -8.52
CA GLY A 444 10.73 1.87 -9.95
C GLY A 444 11.80 0.85 -10.39
N PHE A 445 12.78 0.58 -9.54
CA PHE A 445 13.87 -0.37 -9.74
C PHE A 445 14.52 -0.32 -11.15
N GLY A 446 14.70 0.90 -11.67
CA GLY A 446 15.35 1.14 -12.96
C GLY A 446 14.70 0.43 -14.15
N GLY A 447 13.41 0.08 -14.08
CA GLY A 447 12.69 -0.63 -15.15
C GLY A 447 13.12 -2.10 -15.29
N ILE A 448 13.62 -2.71 -14.22
CA ILE A 448 14.22 -4.06 -14.24
C ILE A 448 13.32 -5.15 -14.84
N HIS A 449 12.00 -5.03 -14.69
CA HIS A 449 11.06 -6.02 -15.22
C HIS A 449 11.19 -6.18 -16.73
N GLN A 450 11.18 -5.05 -17.47
CA GLN A 450 11.33 -5.09 -18.92
C GLN A 450 12.74 -5.56 -19.33
N LYS A 451 13.78 -5.09 -18.63
CA LYS A 451 15.16 -5.54 -18.88
C LYS A 451 15.32 -7.05 -18.69
N LEU A 452 14.67 -7.65 -17.68
CA LEU A 452 14.67 -9.11 -17.47
C LEU A 452 13.95 -9.83 -18.60
N LEU A 453 12.76 -9.37 -18.99
CA LEU A 453 12.00 -9.97 -20.09
C LEU A 453 12.78 -9.93 -21.41
N ASP A 454 13.40 -8.78 -21.73
CA ASP A 454 14.22 -8.62 -22.94
C ASP A 454 15.46 -9.53 -22.90
N ALA A 455 16.15 -9.61 -21.76
CA ALA A 455 17.32 -10.46 -21.61
C ALA A 455 16.99 -11.96 -21.69
N LEU A 456 15.84 -12.38 -21.16
CA LEU A 456 15.35 -13.77 -21.28
C LEU A 456 14.95 -14.09 -22.71
N ALA A 457 14.24 -13.18 -23.39
CA ALA A 457 13.84 -13.37 -24.80
C ALA A 457 15.04 -13.48 -25.73
N ALA A 458 16.13 -12.73 -25.46
CA ALA A 458 17.36 -12.80 -26.27
C ALA A 458 18.13 -14.13 -26.12
N ARG A 459 17.77 -15.01 -25.19
CA ARG A 459 18.37 -16.34 -24.95
C ARG A 459 17.58 -17.48 -25.62
N ALA A 460 16.31 -17.22 -25.98
CA ALA A 460 15.43 -18.18 -26.63
C ALA A 460 15.73 -18.26 -28.14
#